data_c5ef4e76b1dcc5c211ceb21824f76361
#
_entry.id   c5ef4e76b1dcc5c211ceb21824f76361
#
_cell.length_a   1.000
_cell.length_b   1.000
_cell.length_c   1.000
_cell.angle_alpha   90.00
_cell.angle_beta   90.00
_cell.angle_gamma   90.00
#
_symmetry.space_group_name_H-M   'P 1'
#
loop_
_entity.id
_entity.type
_entity.pdbx_description
1 polymer ?
#
loop_
_entity_poly.entity_id
_entity_poly.type
_entity_poly.pdbx_seq_one_letter_code
_entity_poly.pdbx_strand_id
1 'polypeptide(L)' 'MVQRTSSTLTALYEADETAWLEATADLVRRGLYDQLDTENLSEYLSDMARRDRREVEDRLIVLLAYV' A
#
# COMPACT_ATOMS: atom_id res chain seq x y z
N MET A 1 0.64 -7.41 -24.23
CA MET A 1 0.80 -6.05 -23.75
C MET A 1 0.73 -6.01 -22.24
N VAL A 2 1.85 -5.77 -21.67
CA VAL A 2 2.03 -5.80 -20.22
C VAL A 2 1.20 -4.72 -19.52
N GLN A 3 0.99 -3.61 -20.20
CA GLN A 3 0.32 -2.45 -19.62
C GLN A 3 -1.17 -2.67 -19.34
N ARG A 4 -1.79 -3.67 -19.96
CA ARG A 4 -3.20 -3.92 -19.76
C ARG A 4 -3.50 -4.34 -18.32
N THR A 5 -2.64 -5.18 -17.74
CA THR A 5 -2.80 -5.60 -16.35
C THR A 5 -2.61 -4.45 -15.39
N SER A 6 -1.60 -3.62 -15.64
CA SER A 6 -1.35 -2.44 -14.82
C SER A 6 -2.52 -1.46 -14.87
N SER A 7 -3.11 -1.26 -16.05
CA SER A 7 -4.28 -0.38 -16.19
C SER A 7 -5.47 -0.90 -15.41
N THR A 8 -5.69 -2.22 -15.43
CA THR A 8 -6.76 -2.85 -14.67
C THR A 8 -6.53 -2.67 -13.17
N LEU A 9 -5.29 -2.86 -12.70
CA LEU A 9 -4.95 -2.66 -11.30
C LEU A 9 -5.13 -1.20 -10.88
N THR A 10 -4.74 -0.27 -11.73
CA THR A 10 -4.91 1.14 -11.42
C THR A 10 -6.39 1.50 -11.26
N ALA A 11 -7.23 1.00 -12.14
CA ALA A 11 -8.67 1.21 -12.05
C ALA A 11 -9.22 0.57 -10.77
N LEU A 12 -8.74 -0.60 -10.43
CA LEU A 12 -9.18 -1.32 -9.23
C LEU A 12 -8.79 -0.56 -7.95
N TYR A 13 -7.60 0.04 -7.95
CA TYR A 13 -7.12 0.83 -6.81
C TYR A 13 -8.10 1.97 -6.48
N GLU A 14 -8.63 2.62 -7.50
CA GLU A 14 -9.58 3.72 -7.31
C GLU A 14 -10.96 3.23 -6.92
N ALA A 15 -11.38 2.07 -7.46
CA ALA A 15 -12.72 1.55 -7.24
C ALA A 15 -12.83 0.74 -5.95
N ASP A 16 -11.83 -0.06 -5.63
CA ASP A 16 -11.86 -0.97 -4.48
C ASP A 16 -10.42 -1.23 -4.00
N GLU A 17 -9.98 -0.45 -3.05
CA GLU A 17 -8.61 -0.53 -2.53
C GLU A 17 -8.30 -1.90 -1.93
N THR A 18 -9.25 -2.51 -1.23
CA THR A 18 -9.05 -3.81 -0.62
C THR A 18 -8.82 -4.89 -1.68
N ALA A 19 -9.64 -4.89 -2.73
CA ALA A 19 -9.46 -5.82 -3.83
C ALA A 19 -8.14 -5.59 -4.55
N TRP A 20 -7.74 -4.33 -4.69
CA TRP A 20 -6.44 -3.98 -5.27
C TRP A 20 -5.29 -4.53 -4.43
N LEU A 21 -5.39 -4.41 -3.11
CA LEU A 21 -4.38 -4.94 -2.20
C LEU A 21 -4.26 -6.46 -2.31
N GLU A 22 -5.39 -7.14 -2.37
CA GLU A 22 -5.39 -8.60 -2.49
C GLU A 22 -4.78 -9.05 -3.81
N ALA A 23 -5.13 -8.38 -4.90
CA ALA A 23 -4.56 -8.68 -6.21
C ALA A 23 -3.06 -8.42 -6.23
N THR A 24 -2.63 -7.31 -5.62
CA THR A 24 -1.22 -6.96 -5.54
C THR A 24 -0.44 -8.00 -4.72
N ALA A 25 -0.98 -8.40 -3.60
CA ALA A 25 -0.37 -9.42 -2.75
C ALA A 25 -0.22 -10.74 -3.49
N ASP A 26 -1.22 -11.11 -4.29
CA ASP A 26 -1.15 -12.33 -5.08
C ASP A 26 -0.04 -12.28 -6.12
N LEU A 27 0.11 -11.14 -6.79
CA LEU A 27 1.18 -10.95 -7.77
C LEU A 27 2.56 -11.05 -7.12
N VAL A 28 2.73 -10.45 -5.96
CA VAL A 28 3.99 -10.54 -5.22
C VAL A 28 4.29 -11.98 -4.83
N ARG A 29 3.28 -12.70 -4.34
CA ARG A 29 3.43 -14.09 -3.92
C ARG A 29 3.85 -14.98 -5.08
N ARG A 30 3.35 -14.69 -6.28
CA ARG A 30 3.69 -15.44 -7.49
C ARG A 30 5.00 -15.02 -8.13
N GLY A 31 5.59 -13.93 -7.66
CA GLY A 31 6.81 -13.40 -8.24
C GLY A 31 6.62 -12.64 -9.54
N LEU A 32 5.39 -12.22 -9.81
CA LEU A 32 5.05 -11.48 -11.03
C LEU A 32 5.23 -9.97 -10.82
N TYR A 33 6.44 -9.57 -10.50
CA TYR A 33 6.73 -8.20 -10.09
C TYR A 33 6.56 -7.18 -11.21
N ASP A 34 6.74 -7.60 -12.44
CA ASP A 34 6.59 -6.72 -13.60
C ASP A 34 5.13 -6.37 -13.88
N GLN A 35 4.19 -7.07 -13.26
CA GLN A 35 2.76 -6.79 -13.41
C GLN A 35 2.21 -5.90 -12.30
N LEU A 36 3.05 -5.51 -11.35
CA LEU A 36 2.63 -4.67 -10.24
C LEU A 36 2.36 -3.24 -10.66
N ASP A 37 1.37 -2.62 -10.03
CA ASP A 37 1.08 -1.20 -10.17
C ASP A 37 2.00 -0.43 -9.22
N THR A 38 3.25 -0.27 -9.64
CA THR A 38 4.30 0.24 -8.76
C THR A 38 4.07 1.68 -8.30
N GLU A 39 3.45 2.50 -9.12
CA GLU A 39 3.20 3.89 -8.74
C GLU A 39 2.21 3.98 -7.57
N ASN A 40 1.07 3.30 -7.68
CA ASN A 40 0.09 3.29 -6.61
C ASN A 40 0.58 2.52 -5.40
N LEU A 41 1.33 1.44 -5.63
CA LEU A 41 1.90 0.66 -4.53
C LEU A 41 2.88 1.49 -3.73
N SER A 42 3.74 2.24 -4.39
CA SER A 42 4.69 3.13 -3.73
C SER A 42 3.98 4.20 -2.90
N GLU A 43 2.95 4.80 -3.47
CA GLU A 43 2.15 5.81 -2.78
C GLU A 43 1.44 5.21 -1.56
N TYR A 44 0.84 4.04 -1.73
CA TYR A 44 0.16 3.35 -0.65
C TYR A 44 1.10 3.03 0.51
N LEU A 45 2.27 2.50 0.19
CA LEU A 45 3.26 2.16 1.21
C LEU A 45 3.79 3.41 1.93
N SER A 46 3.97 4.49 1.19
CA SER A 46 4.41 5.75 1.79
C SER A 46 3.37 6.32 2.75
N ASP A 47 2.09 6.21 2.38
CA ASP A 47 1.00 6.65 3.25
C ASP A 47 0.92 5.81 4.51
N MET A 48 1.09 4.49 4.38
CA MET A 48 1.12 3.60 5.54
C MET A 48 2.27 3.93 6.48
N ALA A 49 3.44 4.15 5.92
CA ALA A 49 4.61 4.50 6.73
C ALA A 49 4.38 5.80 7.50
N ARG A 50 3.72 6.75 6.87
CA ARG A 50 3.39 8.02 7.52
C ARG A 50 2.42 7.83 8.67
N ARG A 51 1.40 7.01 8.47
CA ARG A 51 0.41 6.70 9.50
C ARG A 51 1.04 5.99 10.68
N ASP A 52 1.85 4.98 10.41
CA ASP A 52 2.53 4.22 11.46
C ASP A 52 3.45 5.11 12.27
N ARG A 53 4.20 5.98 11.61
CA ARG A 53 5.10 6.91 12.30
C ARG A 53 4.31 7.84 13.22
N ARG A 54 3.19 8.37 12.73
CA ARG A 54 2.35 9.25 13.52
C ARG A 54 1.80 8.54 14.75
N GLU A 55 1.34 7.31 14.58
CA GLU A 55 0.83 6.51 15.67
C GLU A 55 1.89 6.26 16.74
N VAL A 56 3.10 5.92 16.32
CA VAL A 56 4.21 5.69 17.24
C VAL A 56 4.55 6.97 17.98
N GLU A 57 4.60 8.10 17.29
CA GLU A 57 4.87 9.39 17.91
C GLU A 57 3.81 9.75 18.96
N ASP A 58 2.54 9.54 18.63
CA ASP A 58 1.45 9.81 19.56
C ASP A 58 1.55 8.94 20.81
N ARG A 59 1.88 7.67 20.64
CA ARG A 59 2.06 6.75 21.77
C ARG A 59 3.23 7.14 22.65
N LEU A 60 4.32 7.57 22.03
CA LEU A 60 5.48 8.04 22.77
C LEU A 60 5.15 9.26 23.61
N ILE A 61 4.40 10.19 23.04
CA ILE A 61 3.98 11.40 23.75
C ILE A 61 3.13 11.03 24.97
N VAL A 62 2.18 10.14 24.79
CA VAL A 62 1.31 9.67 25.88
C VAL A 62 2.13 9.00 26.98
N LEU A 63 3.06 8.12 26.61
CA LEU A 63 3.92 7.46 27.56
C LEU A 63 4.77 8.43 28.35
N LEU A 64 5.33 9.42 27.67
CA LEU A 64 6.15 10.43 28.32
C LEU A 64 5.32 11.31 29.25
N ALA A 65 4.07 11.54 28.92
CA ALA A 65 3.18 12.33 29.75
C ALA A 65 2.85 11.65 31.07
N TYR A 66 2.91 10.33 31.09
CA TYR A 66 2.60 9.53 32.29
C TYR A 66 3.84 9.20 33.14
N VAL A 67 4.98 9.59 32.67
CA VAL A 67 6.22 9.41 33.43
C VAL A 67 6.54 10.67 34.21
#